data_6fc5ff4dea98e87cb9e2388f8d1e7894
#
_entry.id   6fc5ff4dea98e87cb9e2388f8d1e7894
#
_cell.length_a   1.000
_cell.length_b   1.000
_cell.length_c   1.000
_cell.angle_alpha   90.00
_cell.angle_beta   90.00
_cell.angle_gamma   90.00
#
_symmetry.space_group_name_H-M   'P 1'
#
loop_
_entity.id
_entity.type
_entity.pdbx_description
1 polymer ?
#
loop_
_entity_poly.entity_id
_entity_poly.type
_entity_poly.pdbx_seq_one_letter_code
_entity_poly.pdbx_strand_id
1 'polypeptide(L)'
;LLCLLLFTYLGLQSKPFDTLAIVMGVVLCVLIGYSHFVIRRYYPDGDKFILNFASILAVVSIAMLYRIDKSTSVKQLVWVTLGVIGYILVVAIIPEMSRFAKYKKVYMIATIVLMPMAFLYAKITGASAIGGAYNWISIGKFMIQPSEFGKITLVLYLAAAFSEYEDNGSIK
;
A
#
# COMPACT_ATOMS: atom_id res chain seq x y z
N LEU A 1 10.09 -17.74 -5.71
CA LEU A 1 10.67 -18.90 -5.01
C LEU A 1 10.53 -18.79 -3.50
N LEU A 2 11.01 -17.69 -2.86
CA LEU A 2 10.96 -17.48 -1.40
C LEU A 2 9.54 -17.67 -0.83
N CYS A 3 8.52 -17.07 -1.47
CA CYS A 3 7.12 -17.18 -1.05
C CYS A 3 6.65 -18.64 -0.98
N LEU A 4 6.87 -19.41 -2.03
CA LEU A 4 6.48 -20.81 -2.08
C LEU A 4 7.22 -21.64 -1.02
N LEU A 5 8.53 -21.43 -0.85
CA LEU A 5 9.31 -22.14 0.16
C LEU A 5 8.82 -21.87 1.58
N LEU A 6 8.55 -20.61 1.93
CA LEU A 6 8.04 -20.25 3.26
C LEU A 6 6.68 -20.88 3.55
N PHE A 7 5.74 -20.77 2.62
CA PHE A 7 4.39 -21.27 2.83
C PHE A 7 4.28 -22.80 2.73
N THR A 8 5.09 -23.47 1.90
CA THR A 8 5.20 -24.94 1.93
C THR A 8 5.79 -25.43 3.23
N TYR A 9 6.84 -24.77 3.74
CA TYR A 9 7.40 -25.10 5.06
C TYR A 9 6.36 -24.93 6.18
N LEU A 10 5.61 -23.84 6.19
CA LEU A 10 4.53 -23.63 7.16
C LEU A 10 3.44 -24.69 7.08
N GLY A 11 3.05 -25.09 5.87
CA GLY A 11 2.07 -26.14 5.65
C GLY A 11 2.53 -27.52 6.12
N LEU A 12 3.82 -27.85 5.93
CA LEU A 12 4.41 -29.12 6.35
C LEU A 12 4.65 -29.20 7.85
N GLN A 13 4.93 -28.07 8.52
CA GLN A 13 5.19 -28.03 9.96
C GLN A 13 3.91 -28.26 10.79
N SER A 14 2.74 -27.99 10.23
CA SER A 14 1.47 -28.19 10.89
C SER A 14 1.04 -29.66 10.89
N LYS A 15 0.57 -30.18 12.02
CA LYS A 15 -0.03 -31.51 12.12
C LYS A 15 -1.50 -31.35 12.57
N PRO A 16 -2.50 -31.68 11.72
CA PRO A 16 -2.42 -32.20 10.35
C PRO A 16 -1.92 -31.17 9.35
N PHE A 17 -1.54 -31.64 8.16
CA PHE A 17 -1.05 -30.84 7.05
C PHE A 17 -1.99 -29.67 6.72
N ASP A 18 -1.46 -28.45 6.65
CA ASP A 18 -2.24 -27.24 6.49
C ASP A 18 -2.28 -26.79 5.02
N THR A 19 -3.31 -27.23 4.31
CA THR A 19 -3.55 -26.87 2.91
C THR A 19 -3.76 -25.36 2.73
N LEU A 20 -4.32 -24.66 3.73
CA LEU A 20 -4.56 -23.23 3.66
C LEU A 20 -3.26 -22.44 3.49
N ALA A 21 -2.19 -22.85 4.18
CA ALA A 21 -0.88 -22.21 4.02
C ALA A 21 -0.41 -22.24 2.56
N ILE A 22 -0.52 -23.40 1.92
CA ILE A 22 -0.09 -23.56 0.52
C ILE A 22 -0.95 -22.70 -0.41
N VAL A 23 -2.25 -22.70 -0.25
CA VAL A 23 -3.17 -21.87 -1.04
C VAL A 23 -2.79 -20.38 -0.91
N MET A 24 -2.53 -19.91 0.30
CA MET A 24 -2.10 -18.53 0.54
C MET A 24 -0.76 -18.21 -0.16
N GLY A 25 0.19 -19.14 -0.09
CA GLY A 25 1.49 -19.00 -0.77
C GLY A 25 1.35 -18.91 -2.29
N VAL A 26 0.48 -19.74 -2.89
CA VAL A 26 0.21 -19.71 -4.33
C VAL A 26 -0.46 -18.41 -4.73
N VAL A 27 -1.50 -17.97 -3.99
CA VAL A 27 -2.19 -16.70 -4.26
C VAL A 27 -1.22 -15.52 -4.21
N LEU A 28 -0.38 -15.43 -3.18
CA LEU A 28 0.66 -14.39 -3.08
C LEU A 28 1.65 -14.45 -4.24
N CYS A 29 2.08 -15.65 -4.62
CA CYS A 29 3.02 -15.83 -5.72
C CYS A 29 2.44 -15.31 -7.05
N VAL A 30 1.17 -15.63 -7.32
CA VAL A 30 0.44 -15.14 -8.51
C VAL A 30 0.29 -13.62 -8.48
N LEU A 31 -0.12 -13.04 -7.35
CA LEU A 31 -0.28 -11.59 -7.20
C LEU A 31 1.04 -10.84 -7.43
N ILE A 32 2.13 -11.32 -6.83
CA ILE A 32 3.46 -10.72 -6.99
C ILE A 32 3.94 -10.87 -8.45
N GLY A 33 3.80 -12.06 -9.03
CA GLY A 33 4.18 -12.30 -10.41
C GLY A 33 3.43 -11.41 -11.39
N TYR A 34 2.11 -11.25 -11.19
CA TYR A 34 1.29 -10.38 -12.01
C TYR A 34 1.66 -8.90 -11.84
N SER A 35 1.94 -8.44 -10.61
CA SER A 35 2.42 -7.08 -10.36
C SER A 35 3.73 -6.78 -11.12
N HIS A 36 4.67 -7.72 -11.11
CA HIS A 36 5.93 -7.58 -11.87
C HIS A 36 5.71 -7.61 -13.38
N PHE A 37 4.77 -8.42 -13.87
CA PHE A 37 4.41 -8.43 -15.28
C PHE A 37 3.84 -7.08 -15.71
N VAL A 38 2.92 -6.50 -14.92
CA VAL A 38 2.31 -5.20 -15.21
C VAL A 38 3.34 -4.08 -15.26
N ILE A 39 4.23 -3.98 -14.26
CA ILE A 39 5.23 -2.90 -14.25
C ILE A 39 6.20 -3.02 -15.42
N ARG A 40 6.58 -4.25 -15.80
CA ARG A 40 7.44 -4.47 -16.98
C ARG A 40 6.76 -4.08 -18.29
N ARG A 41 5.44 -4.20 -18.35
CA ARG A 41 4.66 -3.89 -19.55
C ARG A 41 4.46 -2.40 -19.74
N TYR A 42 4.14 -1.67 -18.65
CA TYR A 42 3.79 -0.25 -18.70
C TYR A 42 4.97 0.69 -18.41
N TYR A 43 5.95 0.24 -17.62
CA TYR A 43 7.14 1.01 -17.26
C TYR A 43 8.39 0.15 -17.39
N PRO A 44 8.85 -0.15 -18.63
CA PRO A 44 10.00 -1.03 -18.86
C PRO A 44 11.29 -0.45 -18.25
N ASP A 45 11.46 0.87 -18.27
CA ASP A 45 12.65 1.58 -17.78
C ASP A 45 12.55 1.98 -16.29
N GLY A 46 11.39 1.72 -15.66
CA GLY A 46 11.15 2.04 -14.25
C GLY A 46 11.94 1.14 -13.29
N ASP A 47 12.28 1.70 -12.12
CA ASP A 47 12.94 0.94 -11.06
C ASP A 47 12.01 -0.14 -10.48
N LYS A 48 12.45 -1.39 -10.59
CA LYS A 48 11.71 -2.57 -10.15
C LYS A 48 12.09 -3.01 -8.73
N PHE A 49 13.15 -2.44 -8.15
CA PHE A 49 13.63 -2.83 -6.83
C PHE A 49 12.63 -2.46 -5.73
N ILE A 50 11.96 -1.32 -5.84
CA ILE A 50 10.92 -0.91 -4.87
C ILE A 50 9.81 -1.96 -4.80
N LEU A 51 9.31 -2.43 -5.95
CA LEU A 51 8.30 -3.49 -5.99
C LEU A 51 8.81 -4.82 -5.43
N ASN A 52 10.08 -5.16 -5.70
CA ASN A 52 10.72 -6.36 -5.14
C ASN A 52 10.78 -6.30 -3.61
N PHE A 53 11.26 -5.20 -3.04
CA PHE A 53 11.33 -5.04 -1.59
C PHE A 53 9.95 -5.07 -0.94
N ALA A 54 8.97 -4.36 -1.51
CA ALA A 54 7.59 -4.38 -1.04
C ALA A 54 7.00 -5.81 -1.08
N SER A 55 7.29 -6.56 -2.14
CA SER A 55 6.84 -7.95 -2.28
C SER A 55 7.46 -8.88 -1.23
N ILE A 56 8.76 -8.74 -0.98
CA ILE A 56 9.45 -9.53 0.06
C ILE A 56 8.87 -9.22 1.45
N LEU A 57 8.70 -7.94 1.77
CA LEU A 57 8.11 -7.52 3.04
C LEU A 57 6.69 -8.04 3.22
N ALA A 58 5.86 -8.01 2.17
CA ALA A 58 4.51 -8.55 2.20
C ALA A 58 4.50 -10.07 2.46
N VAL A 59 5.37 -10.83 1.78
CA VAL A 59 5.49 -12.27 1.96
C VAL A 59 5.91 -12.62 3.39
N VAL A 60 6.96 -11.97 3.90
CA VAL A 60 7.45 -12.21 5.26
C VAL A 60 6.39 -11.82 6.30
N SER A 61 5.74 -10.67 6.13
CA SER A 61 4.70 -10.18 7.03
C SER A 61 3.53 -11.17 7.13
N ILE A 62 3.00 -11.62 5.98
CA ILE A 62 1.87 -12.56 5.96
C ILE A 62 2.28 -13.93 6.50
N ALA A 63 3.48 -14.41 6.21
CA ALA A 63 3.99 -15.68 6.74
C ALA A 63 4.15 -15.63 8.28
N MET A 64 4.69 -14.54 8.81
CA MET A 64 4.81 -14.35 10.26
C MET A 64 3.42 -14.25 10.92
N LEU A 65 2.52 -13.49 10.31
CA LEU A 65 1.16 -13.34 10.81
C LEU A 65 0.40 -14.67 10.79
N TYR A 66 0.63 -15.51 9.78
CA TYR A 66 0.04 -16.85 9.69
C TYR A 66 0.45 -17.76 10.85
N ARG A 67 1.67 -17.62 11.35
CA ARG A 67 2.14 -18.36 12.54
C ARG A 67 1.48 -17.91 13.82
N ILE A 68 1.10 -16.63 13.92
CA ILE A 68 0.52 -16.04 15.14
C ILE A 68 -1.01 -16.24 15.13
N ASP A 69 -1.66 -15.82 14.06
CA ASP A 69 -3.11 -15.90 13.90
C ASP A 69 -3.50 -16.09 12.43
N LYS A 70 -3.97 -17.29 12.10
CA LYS A 70 -4.40 -17.64 10.74
C LYS A 70 -5.54 -16.76 10.23
N SER A 71 -6.51 -16.42 11.11
CA SER A 71 -7.66 -15.60 10.71
C SER A 71 -7.25 -14.20 10.29
N THR A 72 -6.37 -13.57 11.06
CA THR A 72 -5.84 -12.24 10.74
C THR A 72 -4.96 -12.26 9.50
N SER A 73 -4.19 -13.34 9.30
CA SER A 73 -3.36 -13.51 8.08
C SER A 73 -4.22 -13.58 6.81
N VAL A 74 -5.35 -14.29 6.83
CA VAL A 74 -6.29 -14.35 5.70
C VAL A 74 -6.87 -12.95 5.40
N LYS A 75 -7.27 -12.21 6.43
CA LYS A 75 -7.74 -10.81 6.26
C LYS A 75 -6.65 -9.93 5.66
N GLN A 76 -5.40 -10.09 6.12
CA GLN A 76 -4.26 -9.35 5.58
C GLN A 76 -4.00 -9.68 4.11
N LEU A 77 -4.13 -10.95 3.71
CA LEU A 77 -4.02 -11.36 2.31
C LEU A 77 -5.07 -10.65 1.43
N VAL A 78 -6.31 -10.53 1.91
CA VAL A 78 -7.36 -9.78 1.20
C VAL A 78 -6.98 -8.32 1.03
N TRP A 79 -6.46 -7.66 2.08
CA TRP A 79 -6.02 -6.27 2.00
C TRP A 79 -4.84 -6.09 1.05
N VAL A 80 -3.87 -7.00 1.06
CA VAL A 80 -2.75 -6.98 0.09
C VAL A 80 -3.27 -7.17 -1.33
N THR A 81 -4.24 -8.07 -1.54
CA THR A 81 -4.87 -8.26 -2.86
C THR A 81 -5.54 -6.99 -3.36
N LEU A 82 -6.31 -6.31 -2.51
CA LEU A 82 -6.93 -5.02 -2.85
C LEU A 82 -5.87 -3.95 -3.13
N GLY A 83 -4.79 -3.93 -2.36
CA GLY A 83 -3.64 -3.03 -2.60
C GLY A 83 -2.96 -3.26 -3.94
N VAL A 84 -2.76 -4.52 -4.32
CA VAL A 84 -2.20 -4.90 -5.63
C VAL A 84 -3.15 -4.50 -6.77
N ILE A 85 -4.45 -4.70 -6.62
CA ILE A 85 -5.44 -4.26 -7.61
C ILE A 85 -5.38 -2.73 -7.75
N GLY A 86 -5.37 -1.99 -6.63
CA GLY A 86 -5.22 -0.54 -6.64
C GLY A 86 -3.92 -0.08 -7.32
N TYR A 87 -2.80 -0.74 -7.02
CA TYR A 87 -1.52 -0.50 -7.68
C TYR A 87 -1.61 -0.68 -9.20
N ILE A 88 -2.18 -1.80 -9.65
CA ILE A 88 -2.35 -2.10 -11.08
C ILE A 88 -3.24 -1.05 -11.77
N LEU A 89 -4.32 -0.64 -11.13
CA LEU A 89 -5.20 0.41 -11.65
C LEU A 89 -4.45 1.74 -11.81
N VAL A 90 -3.66 2.13 -10.81
CA VAL A 90 -2.85 3.35 -10.89
C VAL A 90 -1.85 3.26 -12.04
N VAL A 91 -1.09 2.16 -12.15
CA VAL A 91 -0.09 1.95 -13.20
C VAL A 91 -0.72 1.91 -14.60
N ALA A 92 -1.92 1.34 -14.73
CA ALA A 92 -2.60 1.21 -16.03
C ALA A 92 -3.32 2.49 -16.48
N ILE A 93 -3.88 3.26 -15.53
CA ILE A 93 -4.73 4.43 -15.83
C ILE A 93 -3.91 5.72 -15.89
N ILE A 94 -2.77 5.79 -15.19
CA ILE A 94 -1.93 6.98 -15.08
C ILE A 94 -0.61 6.81 -15.85
N PRO A 95 -0.63 6.66 -17.19
CA PRO A 95 0.60 6.55 -17.96
C PRO A 95 1.37 7.88 -18.06
N GLU A 96 0.71 9.03 -17.87
CA GLU A 96 1.31 10.36 -17.96
C GLU A 96 1.09 11.17 -16.69
N MET A 97 2.05 11.11 -15.78
CA MET A 97 2.03 11.88 -14.52
C MET A 97 2.01 13.40 -14.76
N SER A 98 2.54 13.87 -15.88
CA SER A 98 2.55 15.30 -16.26
C SER A 98 1.16 15.93 -16.32
N ARG A 99 0.13 15.16 -16.71
CA ARG A 99 -1.27 15.65 -16.72
C ARG A 99 -1.79 15.98 -15.34
N PHE A 100 -1.25 15.36 -14.31
CA PHE A 100 -1.67 15.56 -12.92
C PHE A 100 -0.97 16.75 -12.26
N ALA A 101 0.14 17.24 -12.83
CA ALA A 101 0.90 18.37 -12.30
C ALA A 101 0.05 19.65 -12.20
N LYS A 102 -0.91 19.85 -13.11
CA LYS A 102 -1.85 20.99 -13.08
C LYS A 102 -2.69 21.08 -11.81
N TYR A 103 -2.91 19.95 -11.12
CA TYR A 103 -3.69 19.90 -9.88
C TYR A 103 -2.86 20.10 -8.60
N LYS A 104 -1.64 20.61 -8.71
CA LYS A 104 -0.70 20.85 -7.60
C LYS A 104 -1.37 21.54 -6.39
N LYS A 105 -2.17 22.60 -6.60
CA LYS A 105 -2.85 23.30 -5.51
C LYS A 105 -3.89 22.44 -4.80
N VAL A 106 -4.60 21.56 -5.54
CA VAL A 106 -5.58 20.63 -4.97
C VAL A 106 -4.87 19.61 -4.08
N TYR A 107 -3.74 19.06 -4.51
CA TYR A 107 -2.96 18.12 -3.70
C TYR A 107 -2.40 18.77 -2.44
N MET A 108 -1.93 20.02 -2.52
CA MET A 108 -1.48 20.79 -1.36
C MET A 108 -2.60 20.95 -0.33
N ILE A 109 -3.77 21.43 -0.76
CA ILE A 109 -4.92 21.63 0.13
C ILE A 109 -5.37 20.30 0.73
N ALA A 110 -5.49 19.25 -0.08
CA ALA A 110 -5.85 17.92 0.38
C ALA A 110 -4.88 17.39 1.45
N THR A 111 -3.58 17.59 1.25
CA THR A 111 -2.54 17.19 2.24
C THR A 111 -2.72 17.96 3.55
N ILE A 112 -2.87 19.29 3.50
CA ILE A 112 -3.04 20.13 4.69
C ILE A 112 -4.29 19.74 5.47
N VAL A 113 -5.36 19.33 4.80
CA VAL A 113 -6.63 18.92 5.42
C VAL A 113 -6.54 17.50 5.98
N LEU A 114 -6.05 16.55 5.19
CA LEU A 114 -6.05 15.12 5.54
C LEU A 114 -5.05 14.76 6.65
N MET A 115 -3.90 15.44 6.70
CA MET A 115 -2.88 15.13 7.71
C MET A 115 -3.37 15.35 9.16
N PRO A 116 -3.93 16.51 9.54
CA PRO A 116 -4.40 16.74 10.90
C PRO A 116 -5.83 16.24 11.15
N MET A 117 -6.54 15.77 10.13
CA MET A 117 -7.99 15.51 10.19
C MET A 117 -8.40 14.55 11.32
N ALA A 118 -7.66 13.47 11.53
CA ALA A 118 -7.98 12.51 12.58
C ALA A 118 -7.81 13.12 13.99
N PHE A 119 -6.75 13.91 14.18
CA PHE A 119 -6.53 14.63 15.45
C PHE A 119 -7.64 15.66 15.72
N LEU A 120 -8.01 16.45 14.71
CA LEU A 120 -9.10 17.43 14.84
C LEU A 120 -10.43 16.72 15.11
N TYR A 121 -10.73 15.63 14.41
CA TYR A 121 -11.90 14.82 14.66
C TYR A 121 -11.96 14.32 16.10
N ALA A 122 -10.87 13.75 16.62
CA ALA A 122 -10.80 13.27 18.00
C ALA A 122 -11.03 14.39 19.04
N LYS A 123 -10.47 15.58 18.79
CA LYS A 123 -10.67 16.76 19.64
C LYS A 123 -12.13 17.23 19.67
N ILE A 124 -12.81 17.19 18.52
CA ILE A 124 -14.21 17.66 18.40
C ILE A 124 -15.18 16.62 18.98
N THR A 125 -14.95 15.33 18.71
CA THR A 125 -15.87 14.26 19.12
C THR A 125 -15.57 13.66 20.49
N GLY A 126 -14.44 14.02 21.11
CA GLY A 126 -13.97 13.38 22.36
C GLY A 126 -13.56 11.92 22.19
N ALA A 127 -13.25 11.47 20.95
CA ALA A 127 -12.86 10.11 20.68
C ALA A 127 -11.58 9.73 21.44
N SER A 128 -11.54 8.51 21.97
CA SER A 128 -10.39 8.02 22.70
C SER A 128 -9.22 7.70 21.77
N ALA A 129 -7.98 7.86 22.27
CA ALA A 129 -6.77 7.44 21.56
C ALA A 129 -6.77 5.93 21.34
N ILE A 130 -6.40 5.49 20.15
CA ILE A 130 -6.20 4.08 19.82
C ILE A 130 -4.69 3.82 19.78
N GLY A 131 -4.21 2.92 20.65
CA GLY A 131 -2.78 2.67 20.81
C GLY A 131 -1.96 3.91 21.23
N GLY A 132 -2.58 4.85 21.97
CA GLY A 132 -1.94 6.09 22.42
C GLY A 132 -1.89 7.20 21.36
N ALA A 133 -2.51 7.03 20.19
CA ALA A 133 -2.47 8.00 19.10
C ALA A 133 -3.89 8.34 18.58
N TYR A 134 -4.08 9.59 18.17
CA TYR A 134 -5.34 10.11 17.58
C TYR A 134 -5.28 10.09 16.04
N ASN A 135 -4.87 8.96 15.45
CA ASN A 135 -4.64 8.85 14.01
C ASN A 135 -5.81 8.20 13.26
N TRP A 136 -6.79 7.65 13.99
CA TRP A 136 -7.86 6.85 13.43
C TRP A 136 -9.21 7.54 13.58
N ILE A 137 -10.01 7.46 12.52
CA ILE A 137 -11.43 7.82 12.55
C ILE A 137 -12.22 6.51 12.45
N SER A 138 -13.07 6.27 13.45
CA SER A 138 -13.99 5.13 13.47
C SER A 138 -15.31 5.50 12.82
N ILE A 139 -15.68 4.82 11.74
CA ILE A 139 -16.95 4.98 11.05
C ILE A 139 -17.68 3.65 11.10
N GLY A 140 -18.48 3.44 12.12
CA GLY A 140 -19.14 2.16 12.40
C GLY A 140 -18.14 1.06 12.70
N LYS A 141 -18.08 0.04 11.84
CA LYS A 141 -17.14 -1.10 11.98
C LYS A 141 -15.80 -0.86 11.26
N PHE A 142 -15.65 0.23 10.54
CA PHE A 142 -14.44 0.53 9.78
C PHE A 142 -13.61 1.58 10.52
N MET A 143 -12.30 1.36 10.52
CA MET A 143 -11.33 2.36 10.99
C MET A 143 -10.54 2.86 9.79
N ILE A 144 -10.52 4.16 9.61
CA ILE A 144 -9.82 4.83 8.52
C ILE A 144 -8.77 5.76 9.11
N GLN A 145 -7.58 5.76 8.52
CA GLN A 145 -6.50 6.68 8.88
C GLN A 145 -6.35 7.72 7.76
N PRO A 146 -6.90 8.95 7.90
CA PRO A 146 -6.86 9.97 6.85
C PRO A 146 -5.45 10.36 6.41
N SER A 147 -4.49 10.31 7.33
CA SER A 147 -3.08 10.62 7.01
C SER A 147 -2.45 9.65 6.00
N GLU A 148 -2.96 8.42 5.83
CA GLU A 148 -2.49 7.52 4.76
C GLU A 148 -2.81 8.10 3.38
N PHE A 149 -4.03 8.65 3.20
CA PHE A 149 -4.38 9.37 1.98
C PHE A 149 -3.62 10.69 1.87
N GLY A 150 -3.38 11.37 3.00
CA GLY A 150 -2.56 12.58 3.04
C GLY A 150 -1.13 12.35 2.56
N LYS A 151 -0.52 11.19 2.85
CA LYS A 151 0.81 10.83 2.32
C LYS A 151 0.80 10.71 0.79
N ILE A 152 -0.25 10.12 0.22
CA ILE A 152 -0.38 10.00 -1.24
C ILE A 152 -0.48 11.39 -1.88
N THR A 153 -1.35 12.26 -1.34
CA THR A 153 -1.49 13.63 -1.87
C THR A 153 -0.24 14.46 -1.69
N LEU A 154 0.53 14.25 -0.62
CA LEU A 154 1.83 14.89 -0.41
C LEU A 154 2.84 14.48 -1.50
N VAL A 155 2.95 13.19 -1.80
CA VAL A 155 3.84 12.69 -2.86
C VAL A 155 3.45 13.27 -4.21
N LEU A 156 2.15 13.31 -4.53
CA LEU A 156 1.65 13.90 -5.78
C LEU A 156 1.93 15.41 -5.84
N TYR A 157 1.78 16.13 -4.72
CA TYR A 157 2.14 17.55 -4.64
C TYR A 157 3.62 17.78 -4.89
N LEU A 158 4.50 17.01 -4.23
CA LEU A 158 5.95 17.14 -4.41
C LEU A 158 6.37 16.81 -5.83
N ALA A 159 5.85 15.74 -6.42
CA ALA A 159 6.12 15.38 -7.80
C ALA A 159 5.71 16.50 -8.78
N ALA A 160 4.52 17.07 -8.60
CA ALA A 160 4.04 18.20 -9.41
C ALA A 160 4.89 19.47 -9.21
N ALA A 161 5.33 19.73 -7.97
CA ALA A 161 6.17 20.89 -7.66
C ALA A 161 7.57 20.78 -8.27
N PHE A 162 8.17 19.59 -8.23
CA PHE A 162 9.48 19.35 -8.84
C PHE A 162 9.44 19.40 -10.37
N SER A 163 8.39 18.84 -10.99
CA SER A 163 8.21 18.92 -12.44
C SER A 163 8.10 20.37 -12.92
N GLU A 164 7.33 21.19 -12.21
CA GLU A 164 7.21 22.63 -12.56
C GLU A 164 8.52 23.38 -12.35
N TYR A 165 9.31 23.00 -11.34
CA TYR A 165 10.63 23.61 -11.10
C TYR A 165 11.63 23.29 -12.22
N GLU A 166 11.60 22.04 -12.70
CA GLU A 166 12.45 21.56 -13.80
C GLU A 166 12.07 22.26 -15.13
N ASP A 167 10.77 22.33 -15.46
CA ASP A 167 10.26 22.95 -16.69
C ASP A 167 10.56 24.46 -16.77
N ASN A 168 10.52 25.16 -15.63
CA ASN A 168 10.81 26.62 -15.59
C ASN A 168 12.29 26.98 -15.68
N GLY A 169 13.17 26.01 -15.84
CA GLY A 169 14.62 26.23 -16.07
C GLY A 169 15.31 27.01 -14.95
N SER A 170 14.78 26.97 -13.74
CA SER A 170 15.24 27.79 -12.60
C SER A 170 16.49 27.27 -11.89
N ILE A 171 17.32 26.52 -12.60
CA ILE A 171 18.71 26.34 -12.18
C ILE A 171 19.56 27.16 -13.15
N LYS A 172 19.61 28.44 -12.95
CA LYS A 172 20.72 29.28 -13.37
C LYS A 172 21.61 29.55 -12.17
#